data_f52c55aaf7c34b60f281ca76d9f14987
#
_entry.id   f52c55aaf7c34b60f281ca76d9f14987
#
_cell.length_a   1.000
_cell.length_b   1.000
_cell.length_c   1.000
_cell.angle_alpha   90.00
_cell.angle_beta   90.00
_cell.angle_gamma   90.00
#
_symmetry.space_group_name_H-M   'P 1'
#
loop_
_entity.id
_entity.type
_entity.pdbx_description
1 polymer ?
#
loop_
_entity_poly.entity_id
_entity_poly.type
_entity_poly.pdbx_seq_one_letter_code
_entity_poly.pdbx_strand_id
1 'polypeptide(L)'
;MFSLRTNFFGFFIQKGNMMKYYILNNGVSIPVLGFGTWKAENGEIAYQAVLEALKAGYRHIDTAAIYKNEESVGRAIQDSGIPREEIFVTSKLWNTNHNYEQARQAFEESLEKLGLDYLDLYLIHWPNPKPLRENDQWKIRNAEVWRAMEDLYQEGKIRAIGVSNFLPHHLDALLETAKIFPAVNQVRLAPGVYQEEVVTYCREKEILLEAWGPFGQGELFDQEEVKEIAARHEKSVAQIALAWSLAEGFLPLPKSVTTSRIKSNLDCFGIELSQEEREILKRITVKSGAPKVDEMDF
;
A
#
# COMPACT_ATOMS: atom_id res chain seq x y z
N MET A 1 -31.02 -14.37 10.94
CA MET A 1 -31.12 -13.93 9.54
C MET A 1 -30.16 -12.77 9.38
N PHE A 2 -28.84 -13.07 9.22
CA PHE A 2 -27.80 -12.06 9.05
C PHE A 2 -27.69 -11.76 7.56
N SER A 3 -28.16 -10.57 7.19
CA SER A 3 -27.95 -10.01 5.85
C SER A 3 -26.45 -9.75 5.67
N LEU A 4 -25.82 -10.50 4.78
CA LEU A 4 -24.51 -10.20 4.23
C LEU A 4 -24.56 -8.82 3.56
N ARG A 5 -24.10 -7.79 4.27
CA ARG A 5 -23.75 -6.51 3.64
C ARG A 5 -22.45 -6.75 2.88
N THR A 6 -22.57 -7.16 1.64
CA THR A 6 -21.51 -7.23 0.65
C THR A 6 -21.13 -5.81 0.23
N ASN A 7 -19.81 -5.55 0.26
CA ASN A 7 -19.10 -4.42 -0.34
C ASN A 7 -19.22 -3.06 0.35
N PHE A 8 -18.39 -2.84 1.38
CA PHE A 8 -18.12 -1.51 1.97
C PHE A 8 -17.32 -0.59 1.03
N PHE A 9 -16.63 -1.12 0.02
CA PHE A 9 -15.87 -0.31 -0.92
C PHE A 9 -16.63 -0.20 -2.24
N GLY A 10 -17.24 0.97 -2.47
CA GLY A 10 -17.89 1.28 -3.75
C GLY A 10 -16.83 1.41 -4.84
N PHE A 11 -17.00 0.67 -5.95
CA PHE A 11 -16.21 0.90 -7.16
C PHE A 11 -16.90 1.97 -8.00
N PHE A 12 -16.16 2.97 -8.44
CA PHE A 12 -16.63 3.80 -9.54
C PHE A 12 -15.54 3.95 -10.61
N ILE A 13 -15.99 4.16 -11.84
CA ILE A 13 -15.10 4.40 -12.99
C ILE A 13 -15.18 5.88 -13.29
N GLN A 14 -14.07 6.58 -13.20
CA GLN A 14 -13.99 7.97 -13.62
C GLN A 14 -14.12 8.04 -15.14
N LYS A 15 -14.97 8.94 -15.65
CA LYS A 15 -15.25 9.08 -17.07
C LYS A 15 -13.96 9.34 -17.86
N GLY A 16 -13.59 8.38 -18.74
CA GLY A 16 -12.38 8.45 -19.58
C GLY A 16 -11.14 7.72 -19.05
N ASN A 17 -11.19 7.10 -17.85
CA ASN A 17 -10.09 6.34 -17.29
C ASN A 17 -10.56 4.90 -16.98
N MET A 18 -9.77 3.86 -17.37
CA MET A 18 -10.08 2.46 -17.04
C MET A 18 -9.77 2.12 -15.56
N MET A 19 -9.16 3.04 -14.80
CA MET A 19 -8.82 2.83 -13.39
C MET A 19 -10.09 2.85 -12.52
N LYS A 20 -10.23 1.84 -11.68
CA LYS A 20 -11.26 1.77 -10.62
C LYS A 20 -10.71 2.40 -9.34
N TYR A 21 -11.61 2.81 -8.45
CA TYR A 21 -11.26 3.47 -7.18
C TYR A 21 -11.98 2.82 -6.01
N TYR A 22 -11.29 2.71 -4.88
CA TYR A 22 -11.90 2.55 -3.56
C TYR A 22 -12.20 3.90 -2.94
N ILE A 23 -13.19 3.95 -2.06
CA ILE A 23 -13.47 5.13 -1.21
C ILE A 23 -12.97 4.81 0.19
N LEU A 24 -12.03 5.60 0.68
CA LEU A 24 -11.50 5.49 2.04
C LEU A 24 -12.56 5.92 3.07
N ASN A 25 -12.38 5.55 4.34
CA ASN A 25 -13.30 5.90 5.44
C ASN A 25 -13.45 7.41 5.68
N ASN A 26 -12.54 8.24 5.15
CA ASN A 26 -12.62 9.70 5.17
C ASN A 26 -13.18 10.31 3.86
N GLY A 27 -13.67 9.48 2.93
CA GLY A 27 -14.27 9.91 1.66
C GLY A 27 -13.28 10.16 0.51
N VAL A 28 -11.97 10.03 0.75
CA VAL A 28 -10.96 10.18 -0.31
C VAL A 28 -10.97 8.97 -1.23
N SER A 29 -10.94 9.23 -2.55
CA SER A 29 -10.85 8.18 -3.58
C SER A 29 -9.39 7.77 -3.80
N ILE A 30 -9.11 6.47 -3.79
CA ILE A 30 -7.79 5.89 -4.05
C ILE A 30 -7.87 4.87 -5.19
N PRO A 31 -6.97 4.91 -6.20
CA PRO A 31 -6.93 3.88 -7.25
C PRO A 31 -6.76 2.48 -6.68
N VAL A 32 -7.51 1.49 -7.17
CA VAL A 32 -7.50 0.11 -6.63
C VAL A 32 -6.20 -0.66 -6.88
N LEU A 33 -5.29 -0.11 -7.69
CA LEU A 33 -3.98 -0.66 -8.02
C LEU A 33 -2.95 0.47 -7.97
N GLY A 34 -1.90 0.31 -7.16
CA GLY A 34 -0.80 1.26 -7.08
C GLY A 34 0.49 0.71 -7.70
N PHE A 35 1.47 1.58 -7.86
CA PHE A 35 2.80 1.24 -8.33
C PHE A 35 3.82 1.46 -7.20
N GLY A 36 4.40 0.36 -6.70
CA GLY A 36 5.40 0.39 -5.65
C GLY A 36 6.80 0.73 -6.17
N THR A 37 7.59 1.45 -5.37
CA THR A 37 8.96 1.86 -5.74
C THR A 37 10.06 1.25 -4.87
N TRP A 38 9.72 0.38 -3.91
CA TRP A 38 10.74 -0.28 -3.08
C TRP A 38 11.75 -1.06 -3.92
N LYS A 39 13.04 -0.88 -3.62
CA LYS A 39 14.17 -1.43 -4.41
C LYS A 39 14.23 -0.95 -5.87
N ALA A 40 13.56 0.14 -6.23
CA ALA A 40 13.92 0.89 -7.42
C ALA A 40 15.06 1.83 -7.03
N GLU A 41 16.24 1.63 -7.60
CA GLU A 41 17.42 2.43 -7.31
C GLU A 41 17.20 3.89 -7.69
N ASN A 42 17.60 4.81 -6.78
CA ASN A 42 17.47 6.25 -7.03
C ASN A 42 18.22 6.67 -8.30
N GLY A 43 17.76 7.71 -8.94
CA GLY A 43 18.27 8.18 -10.23
C GLY A 43 17.43 7.67 -11.40
N GLU A 44 18.06 7.32 -12.50
CA GLU A 44 17.37 7.00 -13.74
C GLU A 44 16.46 5.77 -13.65
N ILE A 45 16.83 4.76 -12.85
CA ILE A 45 16.04 3.51 -12.72
C ILE A 45 14.67 3.80 -12.08
N ALA A 46 14.63 4.47 -10.94
CA ALA A 46 13.38 4.83 -10.28
C ALA A 46 12.58 5.83 -11.11
N TYR A 47 13.24 6.83 -11.68
CA TYR A 47 12.63 7.83 -12.54
C TYR A 47 11.91 7.19 -13.74
N GLN A 48 12.61 6.37 -14.53
CA GLN A 48 12.03 5.73 -15.70
C GLN A 48 10.91 4.76 -15.33
N ALA A 49 11.06 3.99 -14.25
CA ALA A 49 10.04 3.06 -13.81
C ALA A 49 8.72 3.76 -13.46
N VAL A 50 8.79 4.88 -12.73
CA VAL A 50 7.60 5.68 -12.37
C VAL A 50 7.00 6.38 -13.59
N LEU A 51 7.83 6.97 -14.44
CA LEU A 51 7.38 7.64 -15.66
C LEU A 51 6.64 6.65 -16.59
N GLU A 52 7.19 5.46 -16.79
CA GLU A 52 6.56 4.40 -17.60
C GLU A 52 5.28 3.85 -16.94
N ALA A 53 5.22 3.78 -15.60
CA ALA A 53 3.99 3.42 -14.91
C ALA A 53 2.88 4.46 -15.14
N LEU A 54 3.19 5.75 -15.00
CA LEU A 54 2.25 6.84 -15.26
C LEU A 54 1.78 6.86 -16.71
N LYS A 55 2.69 6.69 -17.69
CA LYS A 55 2.37 6.58 -19.12
C LYS A 55 1.51 5.34 -19.41
N ALA A 56 1.72 4.23 -18.71
CA ALA A 56 0.91 3.03 -18.88
C ALA A 56 -0.51 3.16 -18.32
N GLY A 57 -0.78 4.15 -17.45
CA GLY A 57 -2.09 4.41 -16.88
C GLY A 57 -2.19 4.26 -15.37
N TYR A 58 -1.11 3.93 -14.65
CA TYR A 58 -1.12 4.02 -13.19
C TYR A 58 -1.40 5.44 -12.73
N ARG A 59 -2.17 5.56 -11.64
CA ARG A 59 -2.52 6.85 -11.02
C ARG A 59 -2.26 6.86 -9.51
N HIS A 60 -1.65 5.78 -8.97
CA HIS A 60 -1.19 5.70 -7.59
C HIS A 60 0.27 5.28 -7.56
N ILE A 61 1.13 6.11 -6.97
CA ILE A 61 2.57 5.88 -6.78
C ILE A 61 2.85 5.76 -5.29
N ASP A 62 3.42 4.63 -4.88
CA ASP A 62 3.80 4.34 -3.49
C ASP A 62 5.32 4.38 -3.34
N THR A 63 5.80 5.28 -2.49
CA THR A 63 7.20 5.40 -2.08
C THR A 63 7.35 5.45 -0.56
N ALA A 64 8.53 5.73 -0.05
CA ALA A 64 8.83 5.96 1.36
C ALA A 64 10.18 6.66 1.53
N ALA A 65 10.34 7.44 2.60
CA ALA A 65 11.59 8.14 2.91
C ALA A 65 12.81 7.19 2.93
N ILE A 66 12.65 5.97 3.52
CA ILE A 66 13.73 4.98 3.61
C ILE A 66 14.14 4.39 2.26
N TYR A 67 13.30 4.47 1.22
CA TYR A 67 13.65 3.96 -0.11
C TYR A 67 14.70 4.83 -0.80
N LYS A 68 14.88 6.06 -0.31
CA LYS A 68 15.87 7.04 -0.79
C LYS A 68 15.73 7.36 -2.29
N ASN A 69 14.52 7.27 -2.82
CA ASN A 69 14.23 7.51 -4.23
C ASN A 69 13.11 8.55 -4.46
N GLU A 70 12.70 9.27 -3.40
CA GLU A 70 11.63 10.27 -3.46
C GLU A 70 11.92 11.36 -4.51
N GLU A 71 13.16 11.82 -4.65
CA GLU A 71 13.54 12.83 -5.66
C GLU A 71 13.30 12.33 -7.10
N SER A 72 13.64 11.07 -7.37
CA SER A 72 13.41 10.47 -8.69
C SER A 72 11.92 10.26 -8.97
N VAL A 73 11.15 9.88 -7.93
CA VAL A 73 9.70 9.75 -8.00
C VAL A 73 9.06 11.10 -8.30
N GLY A 74 9.42 12.15 -7.56
CA GLY A 74 8.89 13.50 -7.74
C GLY A 74 9.18 14.05 -9.13
N ARG A 75 10.43 13.91 -9.61
CA ARG A 75 10.81 14.30 -10.97
C ARG A 75 9.98 13.57 -12.03
N ALA A 76 9.75 12.26 -11.88
CA ALA A 76 8.95 11.50 -12.81
C ALA A 76 7.47 11.93 -12.82
N ILE A 77 6.91 12.29 -11.66
CA ILE A 77 5.56 12.83 -11.53
C ILE A 77 5.47 14.14 -12.28
N GLN A 78 6.41 15.07 -12.06
CA GLN A 78 6.45 16.37 -12.72
C GLN A 78 6.58 16.22 -14.25
N ASP A 79 7.51 15.39 -14.70
CA ASP A 79 7.81 15.20 -16.13
C ASP A 79 6.73 14.37 -16.87
N SER A 80 5.82 13.72 -16.14
CA SER A 80 4.70 12.97 -16.73
C SER A 80 3.70 13.85 -17.47
N GLY A 81 3.63 15.14 -17.11
CA GLY A 81 2.66 16.09 -17.63
C GLY A 81 1.21 15.82 -17.20
N ILE A 82 1.00 14.85 -16.29
CA ILE A 82 -0.33 14.55 -15.74
C ILE A 82 -0.61 15.55 -14.60
N PRO A 83 -1.82 16.16 -14.56
CA PRO A 83 -2.19 17.04 -13.45
C PRO A 83 -1.98 16.39 -12.09
N ARG A 84 -1.40 17.13 -11.12
CA ARG A 84 -1.05 16.60 -9.80
C ARG A 84 -2.24 15.94 -9.08
N GLU A 85 -3.41 16.52 -9.21
CA GLU A 85 -4.67 16.06 -8.62
C GLU A 85 -5.18 14.73 -9.21
N GLU A 86 -4.66 14.31 -10.36
CA GLU A 86 -4.97 13.02 -10.96
C GLU A 86 -4.04 11.90 -10.49
N ILE A 87 -2.95 12.23 -9.77
CA ILE A 87 -1.97 11.26 -9.27
C ILE A 87 -2.11 11.16 -7.75
N PHE A 88 -2.37 9.96 -7.26
CA PHE A 88 -2.39 9.63 -5.84
C PHE A 88 -0.96 9.26 -5.40
N VAL A 89 -0.38 10.01 -4.49
CA VAL A 89 1.01 9.81 -4.03
C VAL A 89 1.03 9.43 -2.56
N THR A 90 1.65 8.28 -2.27
CA THR A 90 1.89 7.78 -0.90
C THR A 90 3.38 7.87 -0.57
N SER A 91 3.70 8.41 0.61
CA SER A 91 5.01 8.23 1.24
C SER A 91 4.84 7.77 2.70
N LYS A 92 5.96 7.47 3.37
CA LYS A 92 5.94 6.84 4.70
C LYS A 92 7.01 7.41 5.61
N LEU A 93 6.62 7.67 6.86
CA LEU A 93 7.52 8.07 7.95
C LEU A 93 8.39 6.90 8.36
N TRP A 94 9.71 7.08 8.30
CA TRP A 94 10.63 6.02 8.70
C TRP A 94 10.84 5.96 10.22
N ASN A 95 11.28 4.80 10.68
CA ASN A 95 11.43 4.39 12.08
C ASN A 95 12.47 5.19 12.89
N THR A 96 13.21 6.12 12.30
CA THR A 96 14.12 7.03 13.02
C THR A 96 13.43 8.26 13.58
N ASN A 97 12.18 8.49 13.21
CA ASN A 97 11.40 9.67 13.58
C ASN A 97 10.22 9.24 14.48
N HIS A 98 10.38 9.46 15.79
CA HIS A 98 9.53 8.81 16.80
C HIS A 98 8.73 9.78 17.67
N ASN A 99 8.71 11.08 17.36
CA ASN A 99 7.95 12.05 18.12
C ASN A 99 7.27 13.06 17.20
N TYR A 100 6.46 13.91 17.79
CA TYR A 100 5.66 14.90 17.08
C TYR A 100 6.51 15.79 16.14
N GLU A 101 7.57 16.41 16.67
CA GLU A 101 8.39 17.37 15.89
C GLU A 101 9.17 16.67 14.78
N GLN A 102 9.74 15.50 15.07
CA GLN A 102 10.45 14.69 14.08
C GLN A 102 9.53 14.22 12.96
N ALA A 103 8.28 13.85 13.27
CA ALA A 103 7.31 13.43 12.28
C ALA A 103 6.96 14.58 11.32
N ARG A 104 6.74 15.77 11.85
CA ARG A 104 6.48 16.97 11.02
C ARG A 104 7.66 17.32 10.16
N GLN A 105 8.88 17.34 10.71
CA GLN A 105 10.10 17.63 9.97
C GLN A 105 10.30 16.60 8.85
N ALA A 106 10.19 15.31 9.12
CA ALA A 106 10.37 14.26 8.13
C ALA A 106 9.31 14.33 7.01
N PHE A 107 8.10 14.77 7.32
CA PHE A 107 7.06 15.00 6.32
C PHE A 107 7.45 16.16 5.38
N GLU A 108 7.90 17.29 5.90
CA GLU A 108 8.35 18.44 5.08
C GLU A 108 9.57 18.04 4.21
N GLU A 109 10.51 17.26 4.75
CA GLU A 109 11.64 16.72 3.98
C GLU A 109 11.20 15.80 2.82
N SER A 110 10.14 14.98 3.04
CA SER A 110 9.56 14.16 1.99
C SER A 110 8.89 15.00 0.91
N LEU A 111 8.13 16.05 1.29
CA LEU A 111 7.54 16.99 0.34
C LEU A 111 8.61 17.70 -0.50
N GLU A 112 9.67 18.18 0.13
CA GLU A 112 10.79 18.85 -0.55
C GLU A 112 11.43 17.91 -1.59
N LYS A 113 11.78 16.66 -1.21
CA LYS A 113 12.37 15.67 -2.10
C LYS A 113 11.45 15.30 -3.26
N LEU A 114 10.15 15.16 -2.99
CA LEU A 114 9.15 14.87 -4.02
C LEU A 114 8.82 16.09 -4.89
N GLY A 115 9.15 17.31 -4.45
CA GLY A 115 8.77 18.55 -5.11
C GLY A 115 7.26 18.76 -5.16
N LEU A 116 6.56 18.40 -4.06
CA LEU A 116 5.10 18.43 -3.96
C LEU A 116 4.66 19.35 -2.81
N ASP A 117 3.45 19.90 -2.94
CA ASP A 117 2.84 20.76 -1.91
C ASP A 117 2.00 19.95 -0.90
N TYR A 118 1.57 18.74 -1.27
CA TYR A 118 0.77 17.84 -0.43
C TYR A 118 1.01 16.36 -0.79
N LEU A 119 0.67 15.46 0.13
CA LEU A 119 0.55 14.03 -0.12
C LEU A 119 -0.92 13.58 -0.08
N ASP A 120 -1.25 12.57 -0.88
CA ASP A 120 -2.57 11.94 -0.84
C ASP A 120 -2.69 10.99 0.34
N LEU A 121 -1.62 10.27 0.67
CA LEU A 121 -1.56 9.35 1.82
C LEU A 121 -0.17 9.40 2.47
N TYR A 122 -0.14 9.49 3.80
CA TYR A 122 1.09 9.37 4.57
C TYR A 122 0.93 8.29 5.64
N LEU A 123 1.91 7.40 5.75
CA LEU A 123 1.85 6.21 6.60
C LEU A 123 2.95 6.21 7.67
N ILE A 124 2.63 5.75 8.90
CA ILE A 124 3.66 5.24 9.81
C ILE A 124 4.16 3.92 9.23
N HIS A 125 5.47 3.80 8.94
CA HIS A 125 6.00 2.66 8.16
C HIS A 125 6.01 1.34 8.95
N TRP A 126 6.36 1.38 10.24
CA TRP A 126 6.35 0.24 11.16
C TRP A 126 5.94 0.67 12.56
N PRO A 127 5.14 -0.16 13.29
CA PRO A 127 4.60 0.24 14.58
C PRO A 127 5.62 0.17 15.71
N ASN A 128 6.55 -0.80 15.67
CA ASN A 128 7.30 -1.26 16.84
C ASN A 128 8.78 -1.49 16.53
N PRO A 129 9.55 -0.43 16.16
CA PRO A 129 10.98 -0.55 15.92
C PRO A 129 11.72 -0.97 17.21
N LYS A 130 12.78 -1.74 17.05
CA LYS A 130 13.55 -2.35 18.15
C LYS A 130 13.90 -1.40 19.31
N PRO A 131 14.33 -0.14 19.08
CA PRO A 131 14.65 0.79 20.17
C PRO A 131 13.45 1.19 21.04
N LEU A 132 12.21 0.99 20.57
CA LEU A 132 10.98 1.41 21.27
C LEU A 132 10.23 0.26 21.93
N ARG A 133 10.75 -0.97 21.90
CA ARG A 133 10.07 -2.16 22.49
C ARG A 133 10.15 -2.19 23.99
N GLU A 134 11.23 -1.67 24.55
CA GLU A 134 11.39 -1.61 26.00
C GLU A 134 10.30 -0.74 26.63
N ASN A 135 9.61 -1.31 27.64
CA ASN A 135 8.50 -0.65 28.35
C ASN A 135 7.38 -0.15 27.43
N ASP A 136 7.16 -0.82 26.29
CA ASP A 136 6.11 -0.45 25.33
C ASP A 136 6.15 1.02 24.86
N GLN A 137 7.33 1.61 24.78
CA GLN A 137 7.48 3.02 24.38
C GLN A 137 6.87 3.29 23.00
N TRP A 138 6.80 2.29 22.12
CA TRP A 138 6.17 2.40 20.81
C TRP A 138 4.72 2.91 20.87
N LYS A 139 3.96 2.59 21.95
CA LYS A 139 2.59 3.07 22.11
C LYS A 139 2.55 4.60 22.22
N ILE A 140 3.36 5.15 23.12
CA ILE A 140 3.46 6.59 23.33
C ILE A 140 3.98 7.30 22.08
N ARG A 141 5.02 6.72 21.45
CA ARG A 141 5.64 7.31 20.27
C ARG A 141 4.73 7.29 19.04
N ASN A 142 4.01 6.20 18.82
CA ASN A 142 3.01 6.15 17.75
C ASN A 142 1.89 7.19 17.99
N ALA A 143 1.43 7.38 19.23
CA ALA A 143 0.43 8.40 19.55
C ALA A 143 0.94 9.82 19.28
N GLU A 144 2.20 10.14 19.62
CA GLU A 144 2.83 11.44 19.31
C GLU A 144 2.94 11.67 17.80
N VAL A 145 3.42 10.66 17.07
CA VAL A 145 3.53 10.70 15.60
C VAL A 145 2.16 10.85 14.96
N TRP A 146 1.17 10.08 15.44
CA TRP A 146 -0.18 10.14 14.91
C TRP A 146 -0.81 11.52 15.08
N ARG A 147 -0.63 12.15 16.24
CA ARG A 147 -1.08 13.53 16.48
C ARG A 147 -0.45 14.52 15.48
N ALA A 148 0.85 14.37 15.16
CA ALA A 148 1.49 15.21 14.16
C ALA A 148 0.86 14.99 12.76
N MET A 149 0.53 13.74 12.39
CA MET A 149 -0.14 13.44 11.14
C MET A 149 -1.57 13.95 11.11
N GLU A 150 -2.31 13.91 12.22
CA GLU A 150 -3.64 14.52 12.35
C GLU A 150 -3.60 16.04 12.14
N ASP A 151 -2.61 16.72 12.71
CA ASP A 151 -2.46 18.17 12.52
C ASP A 151 -2.11 18.51 11.07
N LEU A 152 -1.19 17.78 10.43
CA LEU A 152 -0.88 17.91 8.99
C LEU A 152 -2.09 17.64 8.09
N TYR A 153 -2.94 16.68 8.46
CA TYR A 153 -4.21 16.42 7.78
C TYR A 153 -5.18 17.61 7.92
N GLN A 154 -5.31 18.19 9.12
CA GLN A 154 -6.16 19.36 9.35
C GLN A 154 -5.63 20.62 8.64
N GLU A 155 -4.31 20.74 8.48
CA GLU A 155 -3.65 21.78 7.68
C GLU A 155 -3.85 21.60 6.15
N GLY A 156 -4.42 20.47 5.72
CA GLY A 156 -4.64 20.15 4.30
C GLY A 156 -3.39 19.69 3.55
N LYS A 157 -2.30 19.42 4.27
CA LYS A 157 -1.04 18.93 3.69
C LYS A 157 -1.06 17.44 3.37
N ILE A 158 -1.95 16.68 4.02
CA ILE A 158 -2.18 15.25 3.78
C ILE A 158 -3.68 15.04 3.58
N ARG A 159 -4.07 14.30 2.53
CA ARG A 159 -5.48 14.01 2.25
C ARG A 159 -6.02 12.81 3.01
N ALA A 160 -5.16 11.83 3.32
CA ALA A 160 -5.50 10.66 4.13
C ALA A 160 -4.27 10.23 4.95
N ILE A 161 -4.49 9.78 6.18
CA ILE A 161 -3.44 9.25 7.06
C ILE A 161 -3.69 7.78 7.33
N GLY A 162 -2.62 7.02 7.47
CA GLY A 162 -2.70 5.58 7.69
C GLY A 162 -1.43 5.02 8.31
N VAL A 163 -1.40 3.70 8.36
CA VAL A 163 -0.31 2.94 8.97
C VAL A 163 0.17 1.83 8.03
N SER A 164 1.33 1.26 8.34
CA SER A 164 1.87 0.11 7.63
C SER A 164 2.43 -0.91 8.62
N ASN A 165 2.17 -2.19 8.36
CA ASN A 165 2.60 -3.31 9.19
C ASN A 165 2.02 -3.33 10.63
N PHE A 166 0.92 -2.65 10.88
CA PHE A 166 0.26 -2.67 12.18
C PHE A 166 -0.54 -3.97 12.36
N LEU A 167 -0.29 -4.66 13.45
CA LEU A 167 -1.09 -5.80 13.93
C LEU A 167 -2.28 -5.28 14.76
N PRO A 168 -3.31 -6.11 15.05
CA PRO A 168 -4.47 -5.68 15.82
C PRO A 168 -4.13 -4.94 17.12
N HIS A 169 -3.21 -5.45 17.93
CA HIS A 169 -2.82 -4.81 19.20
C HIS A 169 -2.11 -3.46 19.00
N HIS A 170 -1.42 -3.24 17.87
CA HIS A 170 -0.85 -1.93 17.54
C HIS A 170 -1.94 -0.92 17.18
N LEU A 171 -2.94 -1.39 16.42
CA LEU A 171 -4.11 -0.58 16.06
C LEU A 171 -4.94 -0.22 17.30
N ASP A 172 -5.20 -1.19 18.20
CA ASP A 172 -5.92 -0.94 19.44
C ASP A 172 -5.24 0.18 20.27
N ALA A 173 -3.93 0.06 20.48
CA ALA A 173 -3.18 1.08 21.22
C ALA A 173 -3.21 2.46 20.55
N LEU A 174 -3.14 2.51 19.21
CA LEU A 174 -3.24 3.76 18.46
C LEU A 174 -4.63 4.39 18.61
N LEU A 175 -5.68 3.57 18.49
CA LEU A 175 -7.07 4.00 18.53
C LEU A 175 -7.52 4.51 19.93
N GLU A 176 -6.79 4.20 20.99
CA GLU A 176 -7.05 4.79 22.34
C GLU A 176 -6.91 6.31 22.32
N THR A 177 -6.06 6.89 21.47
CA THR A 177 -5.74 8.31 21.43
C THR A 177 -6.07 9.01 20.12
N ALA A 178 -6.25 8.24 19.03
CA ALA A 178 -6.52 8.76 17.70
C ALA A 178 -7.89 9.47 17.64
N LYS A 179 -7.91 10.67 17.07
CA LYS A 179 -9.14 11.44 16.76
C LYS A 179 -9.60 11.17 15.33
N ILE A 180 -8.66 10.88 14.45
CA ILE A 180 -8.89 10.49 13.06
C ILE A 180 -8.44 9.03 12.92
N PHE A 181 -9.34 8.17 12.44
CA PHE A 181 -9.02 6.75 12.26
C PHE A 181 -8.10 6.55 11.07
N PRO A 182 -7.18 5.57 11.12
CA PRO A 182 -6.38 5.19 9.96
C PRO A 182 -7.28 4.86 8.78
N ALA A 183 -7.01 5.46 7.62
CA ALA A 183 -7.73 5.15 6.39
C ALA A 183 -7.21 3.88 5.73
N VAL A 184 -5.94 3.56 5.94
CA VAL A 184 -5.20 2.47 5.31
C VAL A 184 -4.32 1.75 6.33
N ASN A 185 -4.21 0.42 6.22
CA ASN A 185 -3.12 -0.36 6.77
C ASN A 185 -2.43 -1.12 5.64
N GLN A 186 -1.21 -0.71 5.30
CA GLN A 186 -0.43 -1.33 4.24
C GLN A 186 0.39 -2.49 4.81
N VAL A 187 -0.01 -3.73 4.52
CA VAL A 187 0.62 -4.94 5.06
C VAL A 187 1.02 -5.91 3.96
N ARG A 188 1.85 -6.89 4.30
CA ARG A 188 2.21 -7.93 3.35
C ARG A 188 1.03 -8.86 3.09
N LEU A 189 0.49 -8.80 1.88
CA LEU A 189 -0.59 -9.69 1.42
C LEU A 189 -0.27 -10.21 0.00
N ALA A 190 -0.34 -11.51 -0.15
CA ALA A 190 -0.11 -12.19 -1.43
C ALA A 190 -0.82 -13.55 -1.37
N PRO A 191 -1.02 -14.23 -2.50
CA PRO A 191 -1.33 -15.65 -2.45
C PRO A 191 -0.37 -16.39 -1.52
N GLY A 192 -0.91 -17.18 -0.58
CA GLY A 192 -0.13 -17.85 0.47
C GLY A 192 0.29 -16.99 1.68
N VAL A 193 -0.01 -15.68 1.67
CA VAL A 193 0.23 -14.76 2.81
C VAL A 193 -1.03 -13.92 3.04
N TYR A 194 -1.98 -14.44 3.81
CA TYR A 194 -3.28 -13.76 3.97
C TYR A 194 -3.40 -12.94 5.25
N GLN A 195 -2.73 -13.31 6.34
CA GLN A 195 -2.79 -12.63 7.65
C GLN A 195 -4.22 -12.45 8.18
N GLU A 196 -4.94 -13.56 8.40
CA GLU A 196 -6.37 -13.60 8.72
C GLU A 196 -6.80 -12.62 9.83
N GLU A 197 -6.04 -12.54 10.94
CA GLU A 197 -6.36 -11.66 12.07
C GLU A 197 -6.31 -10.18 11.67
N VAL A 198 -5.27 -9.77 10.93
CA VAL A 198 -5.11 -8.40 10.46
C VAL A 198 -6.21 -8.05 9.45
N VAL A 199 -6.51 -8.96 8.53
CA VAL A 199 -7.54 -8.76 7.51
C VAL A 199 -8.91 -8.60 8.16
N THR A 200 -9.26 -9.48 9.09
CA THR A 200 -10.54 -9.43 9.80
C THR A 200 -10.68 -8.14 10.60
N TYR A 201 -9.66 -7.80 11.39
CA TYR A 201 -9.65 -6.59 12.20
C TYR A 201 -9.79 -5.31 11.36
N CYS A 202 -9.00 -5.18 10.29
CA CYS A 202 -9.07 -3.99 9.44
C CYS A 202 -10.43 -3.86 8.74
N ARG A 203 -11.04 -4.96 8.30
CA ARG A 203 -12.38 -4.96 7.71
C ARG A 203 -13.45 -4.50 8.69
N GLU A 204 -13.40 -4.98 9.95
CA GLU A 204 -14.33 -4.57 11.00
C GLU A 204 -14.21 -3.08 11.36
N LYS A 205 -13.03 -2.48 11.19
CA LYS A 205 -12.75 -1.07 11.46
C LYS A 205 -12.84 -0.17 10.21
N GLU A 206 -13.26 -0.71 9.07
CA GLU A 206 -13.33 0.02 7.79
C GLU A 206 -11.98 0.64 7.37
N ILE A 207 -10.87 -0.03 7.68
CA ILE A 207 -9.52 0.33 7.29
C ILE A 207 -9.18 -0.42 6.00
N LEU A 208 -8.87 0.30 4.90
CA LEU A 208 -8.48 -0.32 3.64
C LEU A 208 -7.14 -1.03 3.80
N LEU A 209 -7.05 -2.24 3.25
CA LEU A 209 -5.81 -3.01 3.22
C LEU A 209 -5.08 -2.80 1.90
N GLU A 210 -3.88 -2.21 1.95
CA GLU A 210 -2.93 -2.21 0.85
C GLU A 210 -1.99 -3.41 0.95
N ALA A 211 -1.76 -4.07 -0.17
CA ALA A 211 -0.96 -5.30 -0.26
C ALA A 211 0.43 -5.01 -0.83
N TRP A 212 1.44 -4.86 0.06
CA TRP A 212 2.81 -4.82 -0.42
C TRP A 212 3.36 -6.23 -0.65
N GLY A 213 4.27 -6.35 -1.63
CA GLY A 213 4.86 -7.63 -2.02
C GLY A 213 3.87 -8.64 -2.60
N PRO A 214 2.94 -8.23 -3.51
CA PRO A 214 1.85 -9.07 -3.99
C PRO A 214 2.30 -10.32 -4.76
N PHE A 215 3.59 -10.42 -5.09
CA PHE A 215 4.20 -11.57 -5.77
C PHE A 215 4.97 -12.51 -4.84
N GLY A 216 4.75 -12.44 -3.51
CA GLY A 216 5.43 -13.30 -2.54
C GLY A 216 6.96 -13.21 -2.63
N GLN A 217 7.51 -12.03 -2.93
CA GLN A 217 8.95 -11.83 -3.21
C GLN A 217 9.52 -12.71 -4.33
N GLY A 218 8.70 -13.13 -5.26
CA GLY A 218 9.08 -13.94 -6.41
C GLY A 218 8.77 -15.43 -6.26
N GLU A 219 8.45 -15.92 -5.08
CA GLU A 219 8.18 -17.35 -4.84
C GLU A 219 6.94 -17.87 -5.59
N LEU A 220 5.96 -17.00 -5.88
CA LEU A 220 4.76 -17.39 -6.62
C LEU A 220 5.06 -17.86 -8.04
N PHE A 221 6.15 -17.41 -8.64
CA PHE A 221 6.51 -17.79 -10.00
C PHE A 221 6.98 -19.25 -10.11
N ASP A 222 7.29 -19.88 -8.97
CA ASP A 222 7.72 -21.28 -8.91
C ASP A 222 6.61 -22.24 -8.41
N GLN A 223 5.43 -21.70 -8.01
CA GLN A 223 4.29 -22.49 -7.51
C GLN A 223 3.48 -23.08 -8.68
N GLU A 224 3.38 -24.42 -8.73
CA GLU A 224 2.69 -25.12 -9.83
C GLU A 224 1.19 -24.80 -9.83
N GLU A 225 0.54 -24.75 -8.66
CA GLU A 225 -0.89 -24.41 -8.55
C GLU A 225 -1.20 -23.03 -9.13
N VAL A 226 -0.30 -22.05 -8.93
CA VAL A 226 -0.46 -20.69 -9.49
C VAL A 226 -0.25 -20.71 -11.01
N LYS A 227 0.73 -21.48 -11.51
CA LYS A 227 0.97 -21.64 -12.95
C LYS A 227 -0.20 -22.31 -13.65
N GLU A 228 -0.80 -23.34 -13.05
CA GLU A 228 -1.97 -24.02 -13.59
C GLU A 228 -3.17 -23.08 -13.70
N ILE A 229 -3.44 -22.27 -12.64
CA ILE A 229 -4.49 -21.25 -12.68
C ILE A 229 -4.17 -20.21 -13.77
N ALA A 230 -2.93 -19.74 -13.84
CA ALA A 230 -2.50 -18.78 -14.86
C ALA A 230 -2.70 -19.31 -16.28
N ALA A 231 -2.37 -20.59 -16.54
CA ALA A 231 -2.57 -21.23 -17.83
C ALA A 231 -4.06 -21.34 -18.21
N ARG A 232 -4.95 -21.70 -17.25
CA ARG A 232 -6.41 -21.76 -17.51
C ARG A 232 -7.00 -20.41 -17.92
N HIS A 233 -6.48 -19.34 -17.35
CA HIS A 233 -6.91 -17.97 -17.65
C HIS A 233 -6.17 -17.33 -18.82
N GLU A 234 -5.18 -18.02 -19.43
CA GLU A 234 -4.29 -17.47 -20.46
C GLU A 234 -3.60 -16.17 -19.99
N LYS A 235 -3.20 -16.13 -18.71
CA LYS A 235 -2.58 -15.00 -18.05
C LYS A 235 -1.27 -15.37 -17.39
N SER A 236 -0.48 -14.37 -17.01
CA SER A 236 0.75 -14.58 -16.24
C SER A 236 0.45 -14.83 -14.77
N VAL A 237 1.37 -15.49 -14.06
CA VAL A 237 1.34 -15.64 -12.60
C VAL A 237 1.19 -14.28 -11.89
N ALA A 238 1.87 -13.24 -12.38
CA ALA A 238 1.75 -11.90 -11.82
C ALA A 238 0.33 -11.34 -11.94
N GLN A 239 -0.31 -11.50 -13.10
CA GLN A 239 -1.69 -11.04 -13.30
C GLN A 239 -2.68 -11.81 -12.42
N ILE A 240 -2.50 -13.12 -12.24
CA ILE A 240 -3.33 -13.93 -11.33
C ILE A 240 -3.16 -13.47 -9.88
N ALA A 241 -1.93 -13.21 -9.42
CA ALA A 241 -1.69 -12.71 -8.06
C ALA A 241 -2.34 -11.34 -7.81
N LEU A 242 -2.28 -10.44 -8.79
CA LEU A 242 -2.96 -9.14 -8.70
C LEU A 242 -4.50 -9.28 -8.74
N ALA A 243 -5.02 -10.12 -9.64
CA ALA A 243 -6.45 -10.41 -9.71
C ALA A 243 -6.98 -11.00 -8.40
N TRP A 244 -6.21 -11.90 -7.76
CA TRP A 244 -6.55 -12.43 -6.45
C TRP A 244 -6.60 -11.33 -5.38
N SER A 245 -5.59 -10.47 -5.31
CA SER A 245 -5.58 -9.34 -4.37
C SER A 245 -6.80 -8.44 -4.54
N LEU A 246 -7.15 -8.11 -5.78
CA LEU A 246 -8.34 -7.31 -6.10
C LEU A 246 -9.64 -8.04 -5.74
N ALA A 247 -9.73 -9.35 -6.00
CA ALA A 247 -10.89 -10.17 -5.66
C ALA A 247 -11.09 -10.31 -4.14
N GLU A 248 -10.00 -10.27 -3.36
CA GLU A 248 -10.03 -10.20 -1.90
C GLU A 248 -10.33 -8.79 -1.37
N GLY A 249 -10.48 -7.79 -2.22
CA GLY A 249 -10.73 -6.39 -1.82
C GLY A 249 -9.49 -5.67 -1.32
N PHE A 250 -8.29 -6.15 -1.62
CA PHE A 250 -7.03 -5.50 -1.31
C PHE A 250 -6.60 -4.57 -2.44
N LEU A 251 -5.76 -3.59 -2.11
CA LEU A 251 -5.10 -2.70 -3.07
C LEU A 251 -3.65 -3.18 -3.26
N PRO A 252 -3.33 -3.94 -4.32
CA PRO A 252 -1.96 -4.40 -4.53
C PRO A 252 -1.03 -3.30 -5.04
N LEU A 253 0.24 -3.39 -4.61
CA LEU A 253 1.34 -2.48 -4.96
C LEU A 253 2.46 -3.27 -5.69
N PRO A 254 2.24 -3.71 -6.95
CA PRO A 254 3.30 -4.33 -7.73
C PRO A 254 4.44 -3.37 -8.00
N LYS A 255 5.67 -3.88 -7.97
CA LYS A 255 6.88 -3.14 -8.36
C LYS A 255 7.56 -3.81 -9.55
N SER A 256 7.95 -3.04 -10.52
CA SER A 256 8.83 -3.47 -11.62
C SER A 256 9.67 -2.30 -12.13
N VAL A 257 10.84 -2.62 -12.69
CA VAL A 257 11.68 -1.66 -13.47
C VAL A 257 11.71 -2.04 -14.95
N THR A 258 10.91 -3.03 -15.36
CA THR A 258 10.81 -3.51 -16.72
C THR A 258 9.52 -3.02 -17.35
N THR A 259 9.59 -2.17 -18.37
CA THR A 259 8.43 -1.52 -19.01
C THR A 259 7.34 -2.51 -19.44
N SER A 260 7.71 -3.66 -20.03
CA SER A 260 6.72 -4.66 -20.43
C SER A 260 5.95 -5.25 -19.25
N ARG A 261 6.62 -5.51 -18.11
CA ARG A 261 5.97 -6.00 -16.90
C ARG A 261 5.10 -4.92 -16.23
N ILE A 262 5.54 -3.66 -16.24
CA ILE A 262 4.76 -2.52 -15.75
C ILE A 262 3.42 -2.46 -16.50
N LYS A 263 3.45 -2.53 -17.83
CA LYS A 263 2.24 -2.52 -18.67
C LYS A 263 1.38 -3.76 -18.46
N SER A 264 1.98 -4.96 -18.48
CA SER A 264 1.23 -6.22 -18.37
C SER A 264 0.53 -6.39 -17.02
N ASN A 265 1.06 -5.81 -15.93
CA ASN A 265 0.42 -5.86 -14.62
C ASN A 265 -0.95 -5.13 -14.60
N LEU A 266 -1.17 -4.13 -15.46
CA LEU A 266 -2.47 -3.47 -15.60
C LEU A 266 -3.53 -4.39 -16.23
N ASP A 267 -3.14 -5.41 -16.98
CA ASP A 267 -4.07 -6.36 -17.60
C ASP A 267 -4.64 -7.40 -16.61
N CYS A 268 -4.51 -7.13 -15.31
CA CYS A 268 -5.13 -7.92 -14.25
C CYS A 268 -6.62 -7.60 -14.06
N PHE A 269 -7.09 -6.47 -14.57
CA PHE A 269 -8.50 -6.09 -14.48
C PHE A 269 -9.37 -6.98 -15.37
N GLY A 270 -10.50 -7.46 -14.82
CA GLY A 270 -11.43 -8.31 -15.55
C GLY A 270 -11.08 -9.81 -15.54
N ILE A 271 -10.04 -10.23 -14.84
CA ILE A 271 -9.80 -11.64 -14.54
C ILE A 271 -10.75 -12.05 -13.41
N GLU A 272 -11.67 -12.96 -13.71
CA GLU A 272 -12.64 -13.47 -12.74
C GLU A 272 -12.18 -14.83 -12.22
N LEU A 273 -11.59 -14.82 -11.02
CA LEU A 273 -11.20 -16.06 -10.34
C LEU A 273 -12.41 -16.70 -9.67
N SER A 274 -12.59 -18.00 -9.86
CA SER A 274 -13.60 -18.76 -9.14
C SER A 274 -13.31 -18.78 -7.64
N GLN A 275 -14.32 -19.09 -6.83
CA GLN A 275 -14.12 -19.21 -5.38
C GLN A 275 -13.09 -20.31 -5.05
N GLU A 276 -13.11 -21.43 -5.79
CA GLU A 276 -12.14 -22.52 -5.60
C GLU A 276 -10.71 -22.04 -5.88
N GLU A 277 -10.47 -21.32 -6.98
CA GLU A 277 -9.16 -20.77 -7.31
C GLU A 277 -8.66 -19.77 -6.27
N ARG A 278 -9.55 -18.91 -5.76
CA ARG A 278 -9.23 -17.96 -4.69
C ARG A 278 -8.83 -18.68 -3.40
N GLU A 279 -9.52 -19.76 -3.03
CA GLU A 279 -9.19 -20.57 -1.86
C GLU A 279 -7.87 -21.35 -2.04
N ILE A 280 -7.60 -21.87 -3.24
CA ILE A 280 -6.31 -22.49 -3.56
C ILE A 280 -5.19 -21.46 -3.37
N LEU A 281 -5.31 -20.29 -4.00
CA LEU A 281 -4.32 -19.21 -3.89
C LEU A 281 -4.13 -18.72 -2.46
N LYS A 282 -5.19 -18.67 -1.66
CA LYS A 282 -5.12 -18.32 -0.22
C LYS A 282 -4.28 -19.32 0.57
N ARG A 283 -4.33 -20.62 0.23
CA ARG A 283 -3.75 -21.73 1.02
C ARG A 283 -2.39 -22.20 0.54
N ILE A 284 -1.89 -21.75 -0.61
CA ILE A 284 -0.55 -22.14 -1.05
C ILE A 284 0.50 -21.77 -0.01
N THR A 285 1.60 -22.51 0.02
CA THR A 285 2.67 -22.27 0.98
C THR A 285 3.81 -21.50 0.33
N VAL A 286 4.14 -20.34 0.90
CA VAL A 286 5.32 -19.55 0.53
C VAL A 286 6.27 -19.49 1.74
N LYS A 287 7.57 -19.64 1.49
CA LYS A 287 8.60 -19.70 2.55
C LYS A 287 8.75 -18.35 3.27
N SER A 288 8.60 -17.26 2.52
CA SER A 288 8.85 -15.92 3.00
C SER A 288 7.74 -15.35 3.93
N GLY A 289 6.59 -16.01 4.10
CA GLY A 289 5.54 -15.70 5.07
C GLY A 289 5.27 -14.22 5.39
N ALA A 290 4.38 -13.93 6.32
CA ALA A 290 4.20 -12.58 6.87
C ALA A 290 5.42 -12.18 7.73
N PRO A 291 5.79 -10.87 7.78
CA PRO A 291 6.86 -10.42 8.67
C PRO A 291 6.44 -10.60 10.13
N LYS A 292 7.39 -10.99 10.96
CA LYS A 292 7.23 -10.99 12.40
C LYS A 292 7.45 -9.56 12.91
N VAL A 293 6.41 -8.75 12.85
CA VAL A 293 6.48 -7.31 13.07
C VAL A 293 7.17 -6.93 14.37
N ASP A 294 6.85 -7.63 15.46
CA ASP A 294 7.40 -7.36 16.79
C ASP A 294 8.83 -7.91 17.01
N GLU A 295 9.38 -8.61 16.01
CA GLU A 295 10.73 -9.20 16.08
C GLU A 295 11.70 -8.57 15.06
N MET A 296 11.26 -7.61 14.22
CA MET A 296 12.12 -7.01 13.19
C MET A 296 13.34 -6.28 13.79
N ASP A 297 14.51 -6.38 13.16
CA ASP A 297 15.79 -5.89 13.67
C ASP A 297 16.13 -4.43 13.30
N PHE A 298 15.14 -3.57 13.20
CA PHE A 298 15.34 -2.13 12.92
C PHE A 298 14.55 -1.24 13.87
#